data_2e6359826a3e5faf2eb7083c352964e0
#
_entry.id   2e6359826a3e5faf2eb7083c352964e0
#
_cell.length_a   1.000
_cell.length_b   1.000
_cell.length_c   1.000
_cell.angle_alpha   90.00
_cell.angle_beta   90.00
_cell.angle_gamma   90.00
#
_symmetry.space_group_name_H-M   'P 1'
#
loop_
_entity.id
_entity.type
_entity.pdbx_description
1 polymer ?
#
loop_
_entity_poly.entity_id
_entity_poly.type
_entity_poly.pdbx_seq_one_letter_code
_entity_poly.pdbx_strand_id
1 'polypeptide(L)'
;MSYLSPFMTLLINAVKKAASPLNRDFSEIERLQSSVKSYKDFVVSAYGKVDRALRTELGRIKPDFPIAVDGQPKPKGSCFVVAPIDGLNNFAHGIPQFAISVAVFENGAVTAAIVYNPASDELFFAEKGKGAYKEG
;
A
#
# COMPACT_ATOMS: atom_id res chain seq x y z
N MET A 1 1.66 -2.92 22.19
CA MET A 1 1.72 -4.39 22.10
C MET A 1 3.15 -4.84 21.85
N SER A 2 3.59 -5.89 22.54
CA SER A 2 4.98 -6.33 22.51
C SER A 2 5.46 -6.83 21.14
N TYR A 3 4.54 -7.22 20.25
CA TYR A 3 4.88 -7.70 18.91
C TYR A 3 5.02 -6.57 17.88
N LEU A 4 4.72 -5.34 18.26
CA LEU A 4 4.89 -4.19 17.38
C LEU A 4 6.18 -3.47 17.70
N SER A 5 7.12 -3.48 16.75
CA SER A 5 8.31 -2.65 16.86
C SER A 5 7.95 -1.19 16.58
N PRO A 6 8.78 -0.23 17.04
CA PRO A 6 8.59 1.17 16.66
C PRO A 6 8.57 1.37 15.15
N PHE A 7 9.43 0.66 14.42
CA PHE A 7 9.45 0.74 12.95
C PHE A 7 8.14 0.26 12.35
N MET A 8 7.62 -0.90 12.81
CA MET A 8 6.37 -1.44 12.29
C MET A 8 5.20 -0.50 12.60
N THR A 9 5.18 0.13 13.77
CA THR A 9 4.14 1.11 14.11
C THR A 9 4.15 2.28 13.13
N LEU A 10 5.35 2.81 12.82
CA LEU A 10 5.47 3.90 11.84
C LEU A 10 5.02 3.44 10.46
N LEU A 11 5.37 2.22 10.06
CA LEU A 11 5.03 1.67 8.75
C LEU A 11 3.52 1.47 8.61
N ILE A 12 2.86 0.94 9.62
CA ILE A 12 1.41 0.79 9.64
C ILE A 12 0.71 2.14 9.51
N ASN A 13 1.15 3.12 10.28
CA ASN A 13 0.57 4.46 10.22
C ASN A 13 0.75 5.10 8.84
N ALA A 14 1.91 4.91 8.23
CA ALA A 14 2.20 5.43 6.89
C ALA A 14 1.25 4.83 5.85
N VAL A 15 1.06 3.51 5.89
CA VAL A 15 0.19 2.81 4.93
C VAL A 15 -1.27 3.21 5.14
N LYS A 16 -1.74 3.27 6.36
CA LYS A 16 -3.13 3.68 6.65
C LYS A 16 -3.39 5.13 6.23
N LYS A 17 -2.42 6.00 6.43
CA LYS A 17 -2.54 7.40 6.01
C LYS A 17 -2.61 7.50 4.48
N ALA A 18 -1.76 6.75 3.78
CA ALA A 18 -1.78 6.72 2.32
C ALA A 18 -3.10 6.15 1.78
N ALA A 19 -3.72 5.24 2.52
CA ALA A 19 -4.96 4.60 2.13
C ALA A 19 -6.20 5.46 2.40
N SER A 20 -6.09 6.49 3.23
CA SER A 20 -7.27 7.19 3.75
C SER A 20 -8.22 7.74 2.67
N PRO A 21 -7.76 8.28 1.51
CA PRO A 21 -8.69 8.72 0.47
C PRO A 21 -9.23 7.58 -0.38
N LEU A 22 -8.66 6.38 -0.29
CA LEU A 22 -8.97 5.29 -1.22
C LEU A 22 -10.37 4.74 -1.01
N ASN A 23 -10.87 4.68 0.21
CA ASN A 23 -12.24 4.24 0.49
C ASN A 23 -13.27 5.18 -0.14
N ARG A 24 -13.04 6.48 -0.05
CA ARG A 24 -13.92 7.46 -0.69
C ARG A 24 -13.87 7.31 -2.21
N ASP A 25 -12.67 7.16 -2.76
CA ASP A 25 -12.50 6.96 -4.20
C ASP A 25 -13.16 5.66 -4.64
N PHE A 26 -13.06 4.60 -3.85
CA PHE A 26 -13.70 3.32 -4.17
C PHE A 26 -15.22 3.46 -4.21
N SER A 27 -15.81 4.21 -3.27
CA SER A 27 -17.26 4.41 -3.25
C SER A 27 -17.77 5.21 -4.45
N GLU A 28 -16.91 5.99 -5.09
CA GLU A 28 -17.28 6.76 -6.28
C GLU A 28 -17.27 5.92 -7.56
N ILE A 29 -16.65 4.74 -7.54
CA ILE A 29 -16.48 3.90 -8.74
C ILE A 29 -17.84 3.55 -9.36
N GLU A 30 -18.82 3.15 -8.55
CA GLU A 30 -20.14 2.78 -9.06
C GLU A 30 -20.82 3.93 -9.79
N ARG A 31 -20.65 5.15 -9.30
CA ARG A 31 -21.25 6.35 -9.88
C ARG A 31 -20.61 6.71 -11.22
N LEU A 32 -19.35 6.34 -11.42
CA LEU A 32 -18.57 6.72 -12.59
C LEU A 32 -18.56 5.66 -13.68
N GLN A 33 -19.10 4.48 -13.43
CA GLN A 33 -19.11 3.39 -14.40
C GLN A 33 -19.97 3.68 -15.64
N SER A 34 -20.84 4.68 -15.57
CA SER A 34 -21.66 5.10 -16.71
C SER A 34 -20.85 5.84 -17.78
N SER A 35 -19.64 6.32 -17.46
CA SER A 35 -18.77 7.06 -18.38
C SER A 35 -17.40 6.39 -18.43
N VAL A 36 -17.12 5.66 -19.51
CA VAL A 36 -15.90 4.85 -19.63
C VAL A 36 -14.64 5.73 -19.53
N LYS A 37 -14.63 6.90 -20.17
CA LYS A 37 -13.45 7.76 -20.17
C LYS A 37 -13.18 8.34 -18.79
N SER A 38 -14.19 8.92 -18.15
CA SER A 38 -14.05 9.49 -16.81
C SER A 38 -13.68 8.44 -15.77
N TYR A 39 -14.24 7.24 -15.94
CA TYR A 39 -13.96 6.10 -15.08
C TYR A 39 -12.48 5.70 -15.12
N LYS A 40 -11.90 5.56 -16.32
CA LYS A 40 -10.49 5.18 -16.47
C LYS A 40 -9.58 6.24 -15.89
N ASP A 41 -9.86 7.52 -16.17
CA ASP A 41 -9.07 8.64 -15.65
C ASP A 41 -9.15 8.67 -14.13
N PHE A 42 -10.32 8.38 -13.56
CA PHE A 42 -10.51 8.35 -12.12
C PHE A 42 -9.66 7.25 -11.46
N VAL A 43 -9.65 6.04 -12.04
CA VAL A 43 -8.85 4.93 -11.53
C VAL A 43 -7.36 5.26 -11.54
N VAL A 44 -6.88 5.83 -12.64
CA VAL A 44 -5.49 6.27 -12.75
C VAL A 44 -5.17 7.34 -11.70
N SER A 45 -6.08 8.28 -11.48
CA SER A 45 -5.92 9.33 -10.47
C SER A 45 -5.86 8.74 -9.06
N ALA A 46 -6.74 7.79 -8.75
CA ALA A 46 -6.76 7.14 -7.43
C ALA A 46 -5.45 6.42 -7.17
N TYR A 47 -4.95 5.67 -8.15
CA TYR A 47 -3.65 5.00 -8.05
C TYR A 47 -2.52 6.00 -7.77
N GLY A 48 -2.49 7.11 -8.54
CA GLY A 48 -1.46 8.13 -8.39
C GLY A 48 -1.47 8.79 -7.02
N LYS A 49 -2.64 9.01 -6.43
CA LYS A 49 -2.76 9.59 -5.08
C LYS A 49 -2.10 8.68 -4.03
N VAL A 50 -2.38 7.39 -4.11
CA VAL A 50 -1.81 6.43 -3.16
C VAL A 50 -0.30 6.31 -3.36
N ASP A 51 0.15 6.23 -4.61
CA ASP A 51 1.58 6.15 -4.92
C ASP A 51 2.33 7.36 -4.35
N ARG A 52 1.85 8.56 -4.58
CA ARG A 52 2.49 9.78 -4.07
C ARG A 52 2.49 9.82 -2.54
N ALA A 53 1.36 9.43 -1.92
CA ALA A 53 1.26 9.43 -0.47
C ALA A 53 2.22 8.42 0.15
N LEU A 54 2.33 7.23 -0.43
CA LEU A 54 3.28 6.22 0.03
C LEU A 54 4.72 6.75 -0.04
N ARG A 55 5.09 7.36 -1.16
CA ARG A 55 6.45 7.91 -1.32
C ARG A 55 6.74 8.97 -0.28
N THR A 56 5.77 9.83 0.01
CA THR A 56 5.92 10.87 1.03
C THR A 56 6.08 10.26 2.42
N GLU A 57 5.18 9.35 2.80
CA GLU A 57 5.16 8.80 4.15
C GLU A 57 6.35 7.85 4.40
N LEU A 58 6.66 6.98 3.45
CA LEU A 58 7.81 6.08 3.59
C LEU A 58 9.13 6.84 3.56
N GLY A 59 9.20 7.91 2.78
CA GLY A 59 10.39 8.77 2.74
C GLY A 59 10.67 9.46 4.06
N ARG A 60 9.67 9.70 4.89
CA ARG A 60 9.87 10.25 6.24
C ARG A 60 10.45 9.22 7.19
N ILE A 61 10.14 7.94 6.98
CA ILE A 61 10.60 6.85 7.87
C ILE A 61 12.03 6.45 7.54
N LYS A 62 12.32 6.26 6.25
CA LYS A 62 13.63 5.85 5.75
C LYS A 62 14.01 6.71 4.54
N PRO A 63 14.53 7.93 4.75
CA PRO A 63 14.85 8.83 3.64
C PRO A 63 15.85 8.26 2.65
N ASP A 64 16.73 7.36 3.10
CA ASP A 64 17.79 6.80 2.28
C ASP A 64 17.35 5.57 1.48
N PHE A 65 16.15 5.04 1.73
CA PHE A 65 15.67 3.86 1.01
C PHE A 65 15.01 4.26 -0.29
N PRO A 66 15.51 3.76 -1.44
CA PRO A 66 14.75 3.89 -2.69
C PRO A 66 13.39 3.20 -2.58
N ILE A 67 12.44 3.65 -3.39
CA ILE A 67 11.10 3.07 -3.45
C ILE A 67 10.87 2.57 -4.87
N ALA A 68 10.71 1.27 -5.02
CA ALA A 68 10.38 0.65 -6.30
C ALA A 68 8.92 0.20 -6.27
N VAL A 69 8.23 0.36 -7.41
CA VAL A 69 6.88 -0.17 -7.58
C VAL A 69 7.00 -1.62 -8.04
N ASP A 70 6.07 -2.46 -7.58
CA ASP A 70 6.03 -3.87 -7.98
C ASP A 70 6.02 -3.99 -9.51
N GLY A 71 6.81 -4.92 -10.02
CA GLY A 71 7.00 -5.11 -11.46
C GLY A 71 8.14 -4.31 -12.06
N GLN A 72 8.72 -3.35 -11.33
CA GLN A 72 9.90 -2.63 -11.74
C GLN A 72 11.16 -3.31 -11.20
N PRO A 73 12.33 -3.09 -11.82
CA PRO A 73 13.58 -3.62 -11.27
C PRO A 73 13.80 -3.15 -9.84
N LYS A 74 14.08 -4.09 -8.95
CA LYS A 74 14.34 -3.78 -7.55
C LYS A 74 15.77 -3.25 -7.39
N PRO A 75 15.97 -2.13 -6.67
CA PRO A 75 17.32 -1.65 -6.34
C PRO A 75 18.07 -2.69 -5.51
N LYS A 76 19.40 -2.68 -5.64
CA LYS A 76 20.24 -3.50 -4.79
C LYS A 76 20.31 -2.94 -3.38
N GLY A 77 20.49 -3.82 -2.41
CA GLY A 77 20.61 -3.41 -1.02
C GLY A 77 19.27 -3.20 -0.35
N SER A 78 19.13 -2.08 0.35
CA SER A 78 17.92 -1.77 1.12
C SER A 78 16.97 -0.90 0.31
N CYS A 79 15.68 -1.21 0.35
CA CYS A 79 14.66 -0.45 -0.37
C CYS A 79 13.27 -0.82 0.13
N PHE A 80 12.28 -0.01 -0.26
CA PHE A 80 10.87 -0.41 -0.20
C PHE A 80 10.44 -0.89 -1.58
N VAL A 81 9.59 -1.92 -1.62
CA VAL A 81 8.86 -2.32 -2.82
C VAL A 81 7.38 -2.19 -2.52
N VAL A 82 6.68 -1.39 -3.31
CA VAL A 82 5.28 -1.07 -3.04
C VAL A 82 4.38 -1.50 -4.19
N ALA A 83 3.14 -1.88 -3.85
CA ALA A 83 2.04 -1.98 -4.78
C ALA A 83 0.97 -1.02 -4.28
N PRO A 84 0.85 0.18 -4.88
CA PRO A 84 -0.10 1.19 -4.40
C PRO A 84 -1.54 0.72 -4.40
N ILE A 85 -1.96 -0.01 -5.45
CA ILE A 85 -3.23 -0.74 -5.45
C ILE A 85 -2.95 -2.10 -6.08
N ASP A 86 -2.79 -3.11 -5.24
CA ASP A 86 -2.75 -4.50 -5.65
C ASP A 86 -4.19 -4.96 -5.85
N GLY A 87 -4.50 -5.56 -6.99
CA GLY A 87 -5.88 -5.87 -7.35
C GLY A 87 -6.57 -4.67 -8.01
N LEU A 88 -5.85 -3.93 -8.85
CA LEU A 88 -6.38 -2.73 -9.51
C LEU A 88 -7.63 -3.03 -10.34
N ASN A 89 -7.71 -4.21 -10.98
CA ASN A 89 -8.89 -4.61 -11.72
C ASN A 89 -10.12 -4.75 -10.82
N ASN A 90 -9.93 -5.31 -9.62
CA ASN A 90 -11.01 -5.40 -8.64
C ASN A 90 -11.46 -4.00 -8.20
N PHE A 91 -10.51 -3.14 -7.87
CA PHE A 91 -10.80 -1.76 -7.52
C PHE A 91 -11.60 -1.07 -8.62
N ALA A 92 -11.14 -1.21 -9.86
CA ALA A 92 -11.75 -0.60 -11.03
C ALA A 92 -13.17 -1.11 -11.29
N HIS A 93 -13.49 -2.33 -10.89
CA HIS A 93 -14.81 -2.94 -11.10
C HIS A 93 -15.70 -2.88 -9.86
N GLY A 94 -15.32 -2.13 -8.82
CA GLY A 94 -16.12 -2.01 -7.61
C GLY A 94 -16.11 -3.26 -6.73
N ILE A 95 -15.11 -4.11 -6.88
CA ILE A 95 -14.96 -5.32 -6.07
C ILE A 95 -14.04 -5.01 -4.89
N PRO A 96 -14.50 -5.17 -3.62
CA PRO A 96 -13.72 -4.76 -2.44
C PRO A 96 -12.62 -5.75 -2.05
N GLN A 97 -11.89 -6.26 -3.04
CA GLN A 97 -10.75 -7.16 -2.86
C GLN A 97 -9.53 -6.54 -3.52
N PHE A 98 -8.94 -5.57 -2.85
CA PHE A 98 -7.73 -4.90 -3.27
C PHE A 98 -6.96 -4.49 -2.02
N ALA A 99 -5.68 -4.20 -2.17
CA ALA A 99 -4.84 -3.89 -1.02
C ALA A 99 -3.71 -2.93 -1.40
N ILE A 100 -3.16 -2.29 -0.39
CA ILE A 100 -1.88 -1.61 -0.49
C ILE A 100 -0.85 -2.56 0.12
N SER A 101 0.23 -2.84 -0.61
CA SER A 101 1.29 -3.73 -0.14
C SER A 101 2.61 -2.98 -0.07
N VAL A 102 3.36 -3.19 1.00
CA VAL A 102 4.70 -2.63 1.17
C VAL A 102 5.61 -3.73 1.70
N ALA A 103 6.71 -3.98 1.01
CA ALA A 103 7.76 -4.86 1.46
C ALA A 103 9.02 -4.04 1.77
N VAL A 104 9.69 -4.37 2.85
CA VAL A 104 10.94 -3.73 3.25
C VAL A 104 12.07 -4.71 3.01
N PHE A 105 13.03 -4.29 2.18
CA PHE A 105 14.24 -5.07 1.93
C PHE A 105 15.40 -4.39 2.65
N GLU A 106 16.17 -5.18 3.37
CA GLU A 106 17.43 -4.73 3.97
C GLU A 106 18.52 -5.70 3.54
N ASN A 107 19.52 -5.15 2.86
CA ASN A 107 20.64 -5.94 2.33
C ASN A 107 20.17 -7.11 1.46
N GLY A 108 19.14 -6.88 0.67
CA GLY A 108 18.63 -7.86 -0.30
C GLY A 108 17.65 -8.88 0.26
N ALA A 109 17.32 -8.83 1.55
CA ALA A 109 16.38 -9.76 2.18
C ALA A 109 15.15 -9.01 2.69
N VAL A 110 13.97 -9.61 2.59
CA VAL A 110 12.74 -9.02 3.15
C VAL A 110 12.80 -9.11 4.68
N THR A 111 12.67 -7.97 5.35
CA THR A 111 12.71 -7.90 6.81
C THR A 111 11.37 -7.48 7.40
N ALA A 112 10.49 -6.89 6.62
CA ALA A 112 9.15 -6.53 7.08
C ALA A 112 8.21 -6.43 5.88
N ALA A 113 6.93 -6.62 6.12
CA ALA A 113 5.92 -6.50 5.08
C ALA A 113 4.57 -6.11 5.67
N ILE A 114 3.79 -5.36 4.90
CA ILE A 114 2.41 -5.00 5.23
C ILE A 114 1.54 -5.22 4.01
N VAL A 115 0.34 -5.76 4.25
CA VAL A 115 -0.74 -5.80 3.27
C VAL A 115 -1.98 -5.26 3.97
N TYR A 116 -2.56 -4.19 3.43
CA TYR A 116 -3.71 -3.53 4.03
C TYR A 116 -4.83 -3.39 3.01
N ASN A 117 -6.00 -3.97 3.33
CA ASN A 117 -7.23 -3.79 2.55
C ASN A 117 -8.05 -2.70 3.22
N PRO A 118 -8.10 -1.48 2.68
CA PRO A 118 -8.84 -0.39 3.32
C PRO A 118 -10.36 -0.56 3.25
N ALA A 119 -10.88 -1.30 2.27
CA ALA A 119 -12.32 -1.52 2.14
C ALA A 119 -12.86 -2.38 3.29
N SER A 120 -12.09 -3.34 3.76
CA SER A 120 -12.47 -4.21 4.88
C SER A 120 -11.79 -3.83 6.19
N ASP A 121 -10.85 -2.88 6.16
CA ASP A 121 -10.00 -2.50 7.28
C ASP A 121 -9.22 -3.71 7.84
N GLU A 122 -8.79 -4.59 6.95
CA GLU A 122 -7.97 -5.74 7.31
C GLU A 122 -6.50 -5.45 7.09
N LEU A 123 -5.72 -5.62 8.14
CA LEU A 123 -4.29 -5.35 8.14
C LEU A 123 -3.54 -6.64 8.42
N PHE A 124 -2.60 -6.98 7.52
CA PHE A 124 -1.69 -8.10 7.70
C PHE A 124 -0.28 -7.54 7.76
N PHE A 125 0.50 -7.98 8.74
CA PHE A 125 1.88 -7.50 8.83
C PHE A 125 2.78 -8.58 9.41
N ALA A 126 4.06 -8.50 9.05
CA ALA A 126 5.08 -9.42 9.55
C ALA A 126 6.41 -8.68 9.62
N GLU A 127 7.21 -9.10 10.59
CA GLU A 127 8.57 -8.59 10.74
C GLU A 127 9.47 -9.78 11.07
N LYS A 128 10.62 -9.83 10.40
CA LYS A 128 11.56 -10.93 10.56
C LYS A 128 11.86 -11.18 12.03
N GLY A 129 11.69 -12.42 12.47
CA GLY A 129 11.94 -12.82 13.85
C GLY A 129 10.83 -12.48 14.83
N LYS A 130 9.74 -11.85 14.39
CA LYS A 130 8.65 -11.42 15.27
C LYS A 130 7.28 -12.03 14.91
N GLY A 131 7.24 -12.86 13.86
CA GLY A 131 6.00 -13.53 13.45
C GLY A 131 5.15 -12.68 12.52
N ALA A 132 3.99 -13.23 12.14
CA ALA A 132 3.01 -12.62 11.27
C ALA A 132 1.68 -12.47 11.99
N TYR A 133 0.98 -11.36 11.75
CA TYR A 133 -0.23 -11.01 12.49
C TYR A 133 -1.28 -10.44 11.56
N LYS A 134 -2.54 -10.54 11.99
CA LYS A 134 -3.68 -9.95 11.31
C LYS A 134 -4.46 -9.10 12.31
N GLU A 135 -4.87 -7.89 11.87
CA GLU A 135 -5.81 -7.03 12.59
C GLU A 135 -7.00 -6.71 11.70
N GLY A 136 -8.17 -6.65 12.28
CA GLY A 136 -9.38 -6.30 11.57
C GLY A 136 -10.36 -7.41 11.31
#